data_6c54344d2c9461c3db9b4c29802a3037
#
_entry.id   6c54344d2c9461c3db9b4c29802a3037
#
_cell.length_a   1.000
_cell.length_b   1.000
_cell.length_c   1.000
_cell.angle_alpha   90.00
_cell.angle_beta   90.00
_cell.angle_gamma   90.00
#
_symmetry.space_group_name_H-M   'P 1'
#
loop_
_entity.id
_entity.type
_entity.pdbx_description
1 polymer ?
#
loop_
_entity_poly.entity_id
_entity_poly.type
_entity_poly.pdbx_seq_one_letter_code
_entity_poly.pdbx_strand_id
1 'polypeptide(L)'
;GRFYVNSVIVVSAGVVLEVLIAALSAYAFARIRFRFRETLFIVMLAAMMIPGQVALIPNYVTLKHLGWINTYAGLVIPHVSSVFGAFLMRQAILSMPADLFDAAHMDGLGHFRCMLKIALPLARPVVATLALYLFIAKWNDYLWPLIVTNTQNMRTLPVGLSMVQKAEYNIGPEHLMAASLFVLVPVLVVFFTAQKQLIEGIAAGALKG
;
A
#
# COMPACT_ATOMS: atom_id res chain seq x y z
N GLY A 1 1.40 9.50 22.25
CA GLY A 1 0.12 8.89 21.88
C GLY A 1 -0.37 9.33 20.50
N ARG A 2 -0.48 10.66 20.22
CA ARG A 2 -1.12 11.17 18.99
C ARG A 2 -0.41 10.76 17.71
N PHE A 3 0.91 10.84 17.66
CA PHE A 3 1.71 10.40 16.49
C PHE A 3 1.48 8.94 16.12
N TYR A 4 1.34 8.08 17.13
CA TYR A 4 1.06 6.67 16.95
C TYR A 4 -0.33 6.46 16.32
N VAL A 5 -1.35 7.10 16.85
CA VAL A 5 -2.72 7.05 16.32
C VAL A 5 -2.75 7.53 14.87
N ASN A 6 -2.07 8.64 14.57
CA ASN A 6 -1.99 9.16 13.20
C ASN A 6 -1.32 8.14 12.26
N SER A 7 -0.20 7.52 12.67
CA SER A 7 0.45 6.48 11.86
C SER A 7 -0.48 5.30 11.61
N VAL A 8 -1.18 4.81 12.63
CA VAL A 8 -2.13 3.70 12.47
C VAL A 8 -3.24 4.07 11.48
N ILE A 9 -3.85 5.26 11.60
CA ILE A 9 -4.91 5.72 10.69
C ILE A 9 -4.38 5.84 9.26
N VAL A 10 -3.27 6.54 9.05
CA VAL A 10 -2.70 6.80 7.72
C VAL A 10 -2.28 5.51 7.04
N VAL A 11 -1.57 4.65 7.77
CA VAL A 11 -1.09 3.37 7.22
C VAL A 11 -2.25 2.44 6.92
N SER A 12 -3.18 2.25 7.85
CA SER A 12 -4.33 1.34 7.64
C SER A 12 -5.20 1.81 6.49
N ALA A 13 -5.57 3.09 6.45
CA ALA A 13 -6.36 3.67 5.37
C ALA A 13 -5.60 3.57 4.03
N GLY A 14 -4.30 3.91 4.01
CA GLY A 14 -3.46 3.84 2.82
C GLY A 14 -3.34 2.42 2.28
N VAL A 15 -3.04 1.43 3.13
CA VAL A 15 -2.92 0.02 2.72
C VAL A 15 -4.24 -0.50 2.15
N VAL A 16 -5.37 -0.27 2.85
CA VAL A 16 -6.69 -0.75 2.40
C VAL A 16 -7.05 -0.15 1.03
N LEU A 17 -6.93 1.16 0.88
CA LEU A 17 -7.27 1.83 -0.38
C LEU A 17 -6.35 1.38 -1.52
N GLU A 18 -5.05 1.29 -1.27
CA GLU A 18 -4.07 0.90 -2.29
C GLU A 18 -4.25 -0.55 -2.73
N VAL A 19 -4.50 -1.49 -1.80
CA VAL A 19 -4.83 -2.88 -2.12
C VAL A 19 -6.12 -2.98 -2.93
N LEU A 20 -7.15 -2.21 -2.58
CA LEU A 20 -8.41 -2.19 -3.34
C LEU A 20 -8.22 -1.66 -4.76
N ILE A 21 -7.50 -0.55 -4.94
CA ILE A 21 -7.22 0.02 -6.25
C ILE A 21 -6.34 -0.91 -7.08
N ALA A 22 -5.33 -1.53 -6.46
CA ALA A 22 -4.49 -2.54 -7.10
C ALA A 22 -5.32 -3.76 -7.56
N ALA A 23 -6.26 -4.23 -6.74
CA ALA A 23 -7.15 -5.34 -7.06
C ALA A 23 -8.07 -5.02 -8.25
N LEU A 24 -8.70 -3.86 -8.23
CA LEU A 24 -9.56 -3.38 -9.33
C LEU A 24 -8.79 -3.28 -10.64
N SER A 25 -7.62 -2.63 -10.61
CA SER A 25 -6.74 -2.47 -11.76
C SER A 25 -6.26 -3.83 -12.27
N ALA A 26 -5.77 -4.68 -11.38
CA ALA A 26 -5.28 -6.03 -11.72
C ALA A 26 -6.36 -6.88 -12.36
N TYR A 27 -7.58 -6.90 -11.81
CA TYR A 27 -8.69 -7.63 -12.38
C TYR A 27 -9.10 -7.12 -13.76
N ALA A 28 -9.16 -5.79 -13.94
CA ALA A 28 -9.46 -5.17 -15.22
C ALA A 28 -8.43 -5.58 -16.28
N PHE A 29 -7.13 -5.45 -15.97
CA PHE A 29 -6.06 -5.81 -16.89
C PHE A 29 -5.89 -7.34 -17.09
N ALA A 30 -6.39 -8.18 -16.19
CA ALA A 30 -6.29 -9.63 -16.33
C ALA A 30 -7.48 -10.25 -17.07
N ARG A 31 -8.73 -9.81 -16.77
CA ARG A 31 -9.95 -10.51 -17.15
C ARG A 31 -10.91 -9.71 -18.03
N ILE A 32 -10.83 -8.37 -18.04
CA ILE A 32 -11.70 -7.56 -18.88
C ILE A 32 -11.02 -7.33 -20.24
N ARG A 33 -11.78 -7.54 -21.32
CA ARG A 33 -11.30 -7.26 -22.68
C ARG A 33 -11.67 -5.82 -23.04
N PHE A 34 -10.67 -4.98 -23.28
CA PHE A 34 -10.87 -3.63 -23.77
C PHE A 34 -9.73 -3.24 -24.75
N ARG A 35 -10.01 -2.22 -25.57
CA ARG A 35 -9.06 -1.76 -26.58
C ARG A 35 -7.78 -1.23 -25.92
N PHE A 36 -6.63 -1.59 -26.47
CA PHE A 36 -5.30 -1.19 -25.99
C PHE A 36 -4.92 -1.68 -24.58
N ARG A 37 -5.57 -2.72 -24.04
CA ARG A 37 -5.31 -3.26 -22.71
C ARG A 37 -3.83 -3.49 -22.42
N GLU A 38 -3.14 -4.22 -23.31
CA GLU A 38 -1.71 -4.55 -23.10
C GLU A 38 -0.83 -3.30 -23.23
N THR A 39 -1.11 -2.43 -24.18
CA THR A 39 -0.37 -1.18 -24.38
C THR A 39 -0.49 -0.28 -23.13
N LEU A 40 -1.69 -0.12 -22.61
CA LEU A 40 -1.93 0.67 -21.39
C LEU A 40 -1.24 0.05 -20.17
N PHE A 41 -1.23 -1.28 -20.09
CA PHE A 41 -0.52 -1.97 -19.03
C PHE A 41 1.01 -1.74 -19.10
N ILE A 42 1.59 -1.81 -20.31
CA ILE A 42 3.03 -1.53 -20.52
C ILE A 42 3.35 -0.07 -20.17
N VAL A 43 2.51 0.89 -20.60
CA VAL A 43 2.68 2.30 -20.24
C VAL A 43 2.61 2.51 -18.73
N MET A 44 1.67 1.83 -18.05
CA MET A 44 1.58 1.85 -16.59
C MET A 44 2.86 1.29 -15.95
N LEU A 45 3.41 0.18 -16.46
CA LEU A 45 4.68 -0.37 -15.97
C LEU A 45 5.85 0.59 -16.22
N ALA A 46 5.90 1.26 -17.37
CA ALA A 46 6.94 2.25 -17.67
C ALA A 46 6.92 3.42 -16.66
N ALA A 47 5.76 3.76 -16.09
CA ALA A 47 5.67 4.77 -15.04
C ALA A 47 6.44 4.40 -13.77
N MET A 48 6.73 3.12 -13.50
CA MET A 48 7.59 2.70 -12.38
C MET A 48 9.05 3.14 -12.54
N MET A 49 9.48 3.45 -13.75
CA MET A 49 10.84 3.95 -14.00
C MET A 49 11.02 5.40 -13.53
N ILE A 50 9.91 6.11 -13.27
CA ILE A 50 9.94 7.49 -12.77
C ILE A 50 10.12 7.43 -11.24
N PRO A 51 11.21 7.98 -10.69
CA PRO A 51 11.39 8.04 -9.24
C PRO A 51 10.26 8.83 -8.59
N GLY A 52 9.63 8.27 -7.55
CA GLY A 52 8.50 8.91 -6.85
C GLY A 52 8.81 10.30 -6.31
N GLN A 53 10.09 10.57 -6.00
CA GLN A 53 10.56 11.88 -5.53
C GLN A 53 10.32 13.01 -6.54
N VAL A 54 10.29 12.71 -7.86
CA VAL A 54 10.00 13.69 -8.91
C VAL A 54 8.59 14.28 -8.76
N ALA A 55 7.65 13.45 -8.33
CA ALA A 55 6.25 13.87 -8.12
C ALA A 55 6.01 14.62 -6.79
N LEU A 56 7.01 14.70 -5.91
CA LEU A 56 6.85 15.24 -4.57
C LEU A 56 6.40 16.72 -4.59
N ILE A 57 7.10 17.57 -5.34
CA ILE A 57 6.78 19.00 -5.43
C ILE A 57 5.44 19.22 -6.15
N PRO A 58 5.17 18.63 -7.33
CA PRO A 58 3.86 18.72 -7.97
C PRO A 58 2.69 18.28 -7.08
N ASN A 59 2.85 17.16 -6.37
CA ASN A 59 1.83 16.68 -5.44
C ASN A 59 1.59 17.67 -4.30
N TYR A 60 2.65 18.22 -3.69
CA TYR A 60 2.52 19.23 -2.64
C TYR A 60 1.75 20.47 -3.13
N VAL A 61 2.09 20.98 -4.31
CA VAL A 61 1.41 22.15 -4.91
C VAL A 61 -0.07 21.84 -5.13
N THR A 62 -0.39 20.66 -5.67
CA THR A 62 -1.76 20.21 -5.87
C THR A 62 -2.53 20.17 -4.55
N LEU A 63 -1.95 19.58 -3.49
CA LEU A 63 -2.58 19.51 -2.18
C LEU A 63 -2.79 20.89 -1.56
N LYS A 64 -1.86 21.82 -1.79
CA LYS A 64 -2.00 23.21 -1.34
C LYS A 64 -3.20 23.89 -2.00
N HIS A 65 -3.37 23.72 -3.30
CA HIS A 65 -4.53 24.25 -4.02
C HIS A 65 -5.85 23.62 -3.59
N LEU A 66 -5.86 22.33 -3.25
CA LEU A 66 -7.02 21.61 -2.74
C LEU A 66 -7.33 21.91 -1.26
N GLY A 67 -6.46 22.63 -0.54
CA GLY A 67 -6.61 22.85 0.90
C GLY A 67 -6.39 21.59 1.74
N TRP A 68 -5.68 20.56 1.21
CA TRP A 68 -5.47 19.28 1.88
C TRP A 68 -4.16 19.18 2.66
N ILE A 69 -3.37 20.27 2.72
CA ILE A 69 -2.20 20.32 3.59
C ILE A 69 -2.66 20.19 5.04
N ASN A 70 -1.92 19.43 5.84
CA ASN A 70 -2.19 19.18 7.25
C ASN A 70 -3.50 18.43 7.50
N THR A 71 -3.89 17.51 6.60
CA THR A 71 -5.07 16.65 6.71
C THR A 71 -4.74 15.19 6.46
N TYR A 72 -5.60 14.25 6.92
CA TYR A 72 -5.47 12.84 6.59
C TYR A 72 -5.64 12.57 5.08
N ALA A 73 -6.49 13.32 4.40
CA ALA A 73 -6.65 13.22 2.95
C ALA A 73 -5.31 13.50 2.22
N GLY A 74 -4.61 14.56 2.61
CA GLY A 74 -3.30 14.90 2.06
C GLY A 74 -2.21 13.87 2.37
N LEU A 75 -2.30 13.18 3.50
CA LEU A 75 -1.37 12.10 3.85
C LEU A 75 -1.62 10.80 3.06
N VAL A 76 -2.88 10.48 2.75
CA VAL A 76 -3.28 9.18 2.20
C VAL A 76 -3.50 9.22 0.68
N ILE A 77 -4.33 10.15 0.18
CA ILE A 77 -4.85 10.10 -1.19
C ILE A 77 -3.78 10.13 -2.30
N PRO A 78 -2.71 10.94 -2.22
CA PRO A 78 -1.69 10.98 -3.28
C PRO A 78 -0.98 9.64 -3.51
N HIS A 79 -1.01 8.74 -2.53
CA HIS A 79 -0.27 7.47 -2.52
C HIS A 79 -1.19 6.24 -2.46
N VAL A 80 -2.45 6.35 -2.96
CA VAL A 80 -3.39 5.21 -2.98
C VAL A 80 -3.24 4.31 -4.20
N SER A 81 -2.37 4.65 -5.15
CA SER A 81 -2.15 3.88 -6.39
C SER A 81 -0.77 3.26 -6.39
N SER A 82 -0.72 1.95 -6.61
CA SER A 82 0.51 1.17 -6.74
C SER A 82 0.54 0.43 -8.06
N VAL A 83 1.42 0.84 -8.95
CA VAL A 83 1.68 0.09 -10.19
C VAL A 83 2.24 -1.28 -9.87
N PHE A 84 3.15 -1.37 -8.89
CA PHE A 84 3.69 -2.65 -8.41
C PHE A 84 2.59 -3.57 -7.86
N GLY A 85 1.68 -3.03 -7.05
CA GLY A 85 0.54 -3.78 -6.52
C GLY A 85 -0.38 -4.31 -7.63
N ALA A 86 -0.71 -3.46 -8.60
CA ALA A 86 -1.52 -3.85 -9.75
C ALA A 86 -0.84 -4.93 -10.60
N PHE A 87 0.48 -4.81 -10.83
CA PHE A 87 1.27 -5.83 -11.53
C PHE A 87 1.28 -7.17 -10.78
N LEU A 88 1.63 -7.16 -9.52
CA LEU A 88 1.73 -8.36 -8.70
C LEU A 88 0.39 -9.12 -8.64
N MET A 89 -0.68 -8.41 -8.39
CA MET A 89 -2.02 -8.99 -8.33
C MET A 89 -2.53 -9.44 -9.71
N ARG A 90 -2.18 -8.72 -10.81
CA ARG A 90 -2.51 -9.16 -12.18
C ARG A 90 -1.85 -10.50 -12.49
N GLN A 91 -0.58 -10.70 -12.15
CA GLN A 91 0.12 -11.97 -12.36
C GLN A 91 -0.57 -13.12 -11.61
N ALA A 92 -0.98 -12.88 -10.36
CA ALA A 92 -1.72 -13.86 -9.57
C ALA A 92 -3.08 -14.20 -10.21
N ILE A 93 -3.83 -13.21 -10.71
CA ILE A 93 -5.13 -13.44 -11.35
C ILE A 93 -4.96 -14.15 -12.70
N LEU A 94 -3.92 -13.85 -13.46
CA LEU A 94 -3.63 -14.51 -14.74
C LEU A 94 -3.24 -15.98 -14.55
N SER A 95 -2.62 -16.36 -13.44
CA SER A 95 -2.26 -17.75 -13.15
C SER A 95 -3.46 -18.64 -12.80
N MET A 96 -4.65 -18.06 -12.56
CA MET A 96 -5.86 -18.82 -12.27
C MET A 96 -6.48 -19.38 -13.56
N PRO A 97 -7.06 -20.59 -13.55
CA PRO A 97 -7.75 -21.16 -14.72
C PRO A 97 -8.86 -20.23 -15.23
N ALA A 98 -8.95 -20.05 -16.54
CA ALA A 98 -9.99 -19.23 -17.17
C ALA A 98 -11.40 -19.80 -16.91
N ASP A 99 -11.52 -21.12 -16.93
CA ASP A 99 -12.78 -21.87 -16.77
C ASP A 99 -13.53 -21.49 -15.49
N LEU A 100 -12.80 -21.13 -14.40
CA LEU A 100 -13.41 -20.67 -13.16
C LEU A 100 -14.21 -19.36 -13.34
N PHE A 101 -13.70 -18.48 -14.19
CA PHE A 101 -14.34 -17.19 -14.47
C PHE A 101 -15.47 -17.35 -15.48
N ASP A 102 -15.29 -18.25 -16.46
CA ASP A 102 -16.29 -18.55 -17.47
C ASP A 102 -17.51 -19.21 -16.83
N ALA A 103 -17.31 -20.21 -15.95
CA ALA A 103 -18.39 -20.82 -15.15
C ALA A 103 -19.13 -19.78 -14.30
N ALA A 104 -18.40 -18.88 -13.62
CA ALA A 104 -19.01 -17.83 -12.83
C ALA A 104 -19.85 -16.85 -13.67
N HIS A 105 -19.43 -16.54 -14.89
CA HIS A 105 -20.22 -15.71 -15.80
C HIS A 105 -21.47 -16.44 -16.29
N MET A 106 -21.39 -17.77 -16.53
CA MET A 106 -22.56 -18.59 -16.87
C MET A 106 -23.57 -18.61 -15.72
N ASP A 107 -23.09 -18.60 -14.46
CA ASP A 107 -23.93 -18.46 -13.26
C ASP A 107 -24.46 -17.03 -13.03
N GLY A 108 -24.22 -16.10 -13.97
CA GLY A 108 -24.73 -14.73 -13.92
C GLY A 108 -23.91 -13.78 -13.02
N LEU A 109 -22.69 -14.14 -12.60
CA LEU A 109 -21.84 -13.23 -11.84
C LEU A 109 -21.22 -12.16 -12.76
N GLY A 110 -21.46 -10.89 -12.46
CA GLY A 110 -20.77 -9.78 -13.12
C GLY A 110 -19.31 -9.66 -12.65
N HIS A 111 -18.48 -8.94 -13.42
CA HIS A 111 -17.03 -8.81 -13.17
C HIS A 111 -16.66 -8.40 -11.74
N PHE A 112 -17.35 -7.44 -11.14
CA PHE A 112 -17.08 -7.00 -9.78
C PHE A 112 -17.31 -8.11 -8.74
N ARG A 113 -18.39 -8.88 -8.89
CA ARG A 113 -18.66 -10.02 -8.02
C ARG A 113 -17.67 -11.16 -8.23
N CYS A 114 -17.25 -11.44 -9.47
CA CYS A 114 -16.18 -12.38 -9.77
C CYS A 114 -14.87 -11.99 -9.11
N MET A 115 -14.50 -10.70 -9.17
CA MET A 115 -13.32 -10.19 -8.47
C MET A 115 -13.40 -10.46 -6.96
N LEU A 116 -14.50 -10.09 -6.31
CA LEU A 116 -14.64 -10.20 -4.85
C LEU A 116 -14.80 -11.64 -4.36
N LYS A 117 -15.56 -12.48 -5.11
CA LYS A 117 -15.92 -13.83 -4.65
C LYS A 117 -14.98 -14.93 -5.14
N ILE A 118 -14.21 -14.69 -6.22
CA ILE A 118 -13.33 -15.68 -6.82
C ILE A 118 -11.88 -15.19 -6.82
N ALA A 119 -11.58 -14.10 -7.53
CA ALA A 119 -10.19 -13.68 -7.72
C ALA A 119 -9.50 -13.31 -6.41
N LEU A 120 -10.08 -12.45 -5.58
CA LEU A 120 -9.48 -12.03 -4.30
C LEU A 120 -9.33 -13.17 -3.29
N PRO A 121 -10.33 -14.05 -3.06
CA PRO A 121 -10.14 -15.20 -2.18
C PRO A 121 -9.03 -16.14 -2.64
N LEU A 122 -8.92 -16.42 -3.93
CA LEU A 122 -7.85 -17.27 -4.48
C LEU A 122 -6.48 -16.56 -4.45
N ALA A 123 -6.45 -15.22 -4.56
CA ALA A 123 -5.25 -14.42 -4.49
C ALA A 123 -4.84 -14.03 -3.04
N ARG A 124 -5.52 -14.55 -2.00
CA ARG A 124 -5.25 -14.18 -0.60
C ARG A 124 -3.76 -14.14 -0.22
N PRO A 125 -2.92 -15.12 -0.59
CA PRO A 125 -1.50 -15.06 -0.24
C PRO A 125 -0.79 -13.84 -0.85
N VAL A 126 -1.11 -13.52 -2.11
CA VAL A 126 -0.53 -12.37 -2.82
C VAL A 126 -1.06 -11.04 -2.26
N VAL A 127 -2.35 -11.00 -1.91
CA VAL A 127 -2.96 -9.84 -1.23
C VAL A 127 -2.28 -9.58 0.11
N ALA A 128 -2.05 -10.63 0.91
CA ALA A 128 -1.37 -10.53 2.20
C ALA A 128 0.09 -10.04 2.05
N THR A 129 0.81 -10.58 1.07
CA THR A 129 2.19 -10.15 0.75
C THR A 129 2.22 -8.67 0.34
N LEU A 130 1.32 -8.24 -0.54
CA LEU A 130 1.21 -6.86 -0.96
C LEU A 130 0.86 -5.95 0.22
N ALA A 131 -0.13 -6.33 1.03
CA ALA A 131 -0.55 -5.56 2.20
C ALA A 131 0.59 -5.39 3.21
N LEU A 132 1.38 -6.44 3.46
CA LEU A 132 2.55 -6.38 4.34
C LEU A 132 3.63 -5.45 3.76
N TYR A 133 3.95 -5.58 2.47
CA TYR A 133 4.90 -4.70 1.80
C TYR A 133 4.49 -3.22 1.93
N LEU A 134 3.23 -2.91 1.62
CA LEU A 134 2.68 -1.56 1.70
C LEU A 134 2.65 -1.05 3.14
N PHE A 135 2.31 -1.92 4.10
CA PHE A 135 2.35 -1.57 5.52
C PHE A 135 3.74 -1.13 5.94
N ILE A 136 4.77 -1.94 5.65
CA ILE A 136 6.16 -1.63 6.01
C ILE A 136 6.63 -0.33 5.34
N ALA A 137 6.34 -0.16 4.05
CA ALA A 137 6.71 1.04 3.30
C ALA A 137 6.07 2.32 3.88
N LYS A 138 4.75 2.28 4.14
CA LYS A 138 4.00 3.43 4.68
C LYS A 138 4.30 3.69 6.16
N TRP A 139 4.55 2.63 6.95
CA TRP A 139 4.88 2.78 8.36
C TRP A 139 6.20 3.51 8.56
N ASN A 140 7.16 3.28 7.67
CA ASN A 140 8.48 3.92 7.71
C ASN A 140 8.55 5.24 6.90
N ASP A 141 7.44 5.67 6.29
CA ASP A 141 7.44 6.89 5.50
C ASP A 141 7.61 8.12 6.42
N TYR A 142 8.70 8.81 6.19
CA TYR A 142 9.08 10.02 6.91
C TYR A 142 8.90 11.28 6.07
N LEU A 143 9.32 11.20 4.79
CA LEU A 143 9.50 12.39 3.97
C LEU A 143 8.18 13.05 3.61
N TRP A 144 7.19 12.27 3.16
CA TRP A 144 5.89 12.80 2.78
C TRP A 144 5.14 13.42 3.96
N PRO A 145 4.97 12.72 5.10
CA PRO A 145 4.34 13.32 6.28
C PRO A 145 5.07 14.57 6.81
N LEU A 146 6.41 14.61 6.72
CA LEU A 146 7.18 15.78 7.14
C LEU A 146 6.82 17.03 6.32
N ILE A 147 6.61 16.85 5.02
CA ILE A 147 6.35 17.97 4.09
C ILE A 147 4.89 18.44 4.17
N VAL A 148 3.94 17.51 4.32
CA VAL A 148 2.52 17.84 4.25
C VAL A 148 1.85 18.13 5.59
N THR A 149 2.56 17.98 6.73
CA THR A 149 2.00 18.26 8.05
C THR A 149 2.69 19.44 8.73
N ASN A 150 1.90 20.44 9.14
CA ASN A 150 2.39 21.67 9.77
C ASN A 150 2.20 21.68 11.29
N THR A 151 1.30 20.86 11.84
CA THR A 151 0.98 20.82 13.27
C THR A 151 1.41 19.49 13.88
N GLN A 152 1.80 19.52 15.15
CA GLN A 152 2.16 18.30 15.89
C GLN A 152 1.02 17.28 15.93
N ASN A 153 -0.22 17.75 15.97
CA ASN A 153 -1.41 16.89 16.04
C ASN A 153 -1.64 16.02 14.78
N MET A 154 -1.03 16.39 13.64
CA MET A 154 -1.17 15.66 12.37
C MET A 154 0.06 14.86 11.98
N ARG A 155 1.17 15.02 12.69
CA ARG A 155 2.43 14.31 12.38
C ARG A 155 2.32 12.81 12.67
N THR A 156 3.01 12.02 11.85
CA THR A 156 3.14 10.57 12.03
C THR A 156 4.28 10.22 12.99
N LEU A 157 4.36 8.97 13.37
CA LEU A 157 5.33 8.48 14.35
C LEU A 157 6.79 8.67 13.91
N PRO A 158 7.22 8.39 12.65
CA PRO A 158 8.58 8.68 12.21
C PRO A 158 8.95 10.16 12.29
N VAL A 159 8.01 11.06 11.94
CA VAL A 159 8.22 12.50 12.05
C VAL A 159 8.33 12.91 13.52
N GLY A 160 7.47 12.38 14.38
CA GLY A 160 7.52 12.63 15.82
C GLY A 160 8.84 12.16 16.44
N LEU A 161 9.36 10.99 16.04
CA LEU A 161 10.64 10.47 16.51
C LEU A 161 11.80 11.39 16.10
N SER A 162 11.81 11.89 14.87
CA SER A 162 12.86 12.82 14.40
C SER A 162 12.84 14.16 15.15
N MET A 163 11.67 14.59 15.62
CA MET A 163 11.56 15.80 16.44
C MET A 163 12.15 15.59 17.83
N VAL A 164 11.97 14.42 18.42
CA VAL A 164 12.60 14.05 19.69
C VAL A 164 14.12 14.08 19.58
N GLN A 165 14.66 13.57 18.46
CA GLN A 165 16.10 13.61 18.18
C GLN A 165 16.66 15.03 18.01
N LYS A 166 15.87 15.94 17.43
CA LYS A 166 16.28 17.33 17.14
C LYS A 166 15.99 18.30 18.26
N ALA A 167 15.10 17.92 19.20
CA ALA A 167 14.84 18.75 20.36
C ALA A 167 16.13 18.84 21.17
N GLU A 168 16.64 20.05 21.38
CA GLU A 168 17.81 20.37 22.23
C GLU A 168 17.56 20.06 23.72
N TYR A 169 16.48 19.36 24.03
CA TYR A 169 16.31 18.77 25.33
C TYR A 169 17.35 17.67 25.47
N ASN A 170 18.06 17.67 26.57
CA ASN A 170 19.04 16.69 27.05
C ASN A 170 18.40 15.28 27.20
N ILE A 171 17.80 14.80 26.09
CA ILE A 171 17.14 13.49 26.01
C ILE A 171 18.26 12.50 25.76
N GLY A 172 18.60 11.73 26.78
CA GLY A 172 19.64 10.74 26.69
C GLY A 172 19.34 9.66 25.64
N PRO A 173 20.37 8.92 25.17
CA PRO A 173 20.22 7.85 24.18
C PRO A 173 19.21 6.78 24.59
N GLU A 174 18.99 6.60 25.92
CA GLU A 174 18.01 5.66 26.47
C GLU A 174 16.57 5.98 26.05
N HIS A 175 16.19 7.25 25.99
CA HIS A 175 14.87 7.68 25.56
C HIS A 175 14.67 7.48 24.06
N LEU A 176 15.72 7.70 23.26
CA LEU A 176 15.69 7.43 21.83
C LEU A 176 15.55 5.94 21.54
N MET A 177 16.28 5.10 22.28
CA MET A 177 16.16 3.64 22.17
C MET A 177 14.75 3.17 22.53
N ALA A 178 14.19 3.66 23.64
CA ALA A 178 12.82 3.37 24.04
C ALA A 178 11.80 3.82 22.98
N ALA A 179 11.92 5.05 22.46
CA ALA A 179 11.05 5.54 21.40
C ALA A 179 11.14 4.71 20.10
N SER A 180 12.35 4.25 19.74
CA SER A 180 12.57 3.38 18.57
C SER A 180 11.91 2.01 18.72
N LEU A 181 11.87 1.45 19.94
CA LEU A 181 11.12 0.22 20.21
C LEU A 181 9.61 0.39 19.93
N PHE A 182 9.03 1.51 20.30
CA PHE A 182 7.62 1.81 19.99
C PHE A 182 7.33 1.86 18.49
N VAL A 183 8.32 2.25 17.68
CA VAL A 183 8.20 2.22 16.21
C VAL A 183 8.29 0.79 15.68
N LEU A 184 9.13 -0.05 16.29
CA LEU A 184 9.40 -1.41 15.84
C LEU A 184 8.27 -2.40 16.18
N VAL A 185 7.64 -2.27 17.34
CA VAL A 185 6.63 -3.21 17.85
C VAL A 185 5.51 -3.49 16.83
N PRO A 186 4.84 -2.50 16.20
CA PRO A 186 3.78 -2.79 15.23
C PRO A 186 4.26 -3.54 13.99
N VAL A 187 5.48 -3.25 13.55
CA VAL A 187 6.09 -3.95 12.42
C VAL A 187 6.29 -5.42 12.75
N LEU A 188 6.79 -5.72 13.95
CA LEU A 188 6.95 -7.10 14.43
C LEU A 188 5.60 -7.81 14.57
N VAL A 189 4.60 -7.14 15.16
CA VAL A 189 3.25 -7.72 15.30
C VAL A 189 2.66 -8.08 13.94
N VAL A 190 2.70 -7.15 12.98
CA VAL A 190 2.17 -7.40 11.63
C VAL A 190 2.98 -8.48 10.93
N PHE A 191 4.31 -8.49 11.08
CA PHE A 191 5.17 -9.53 10.50
C PHE A 191 4.83 -10.92 11.05
N PHE A 192 4.78 -11.10 12.38
CA PHE A 192 4.48 -12.40 12.99
C PHE A 192 3.07 -12.89 12.69
N THR A 193 2.11 -12.00 12.46
CA THR A 193 0.75 -12.40 12.06
C THR A 193 0.65 -12.73 10.58
N ALA A 194 1.47 -12.10 9.71
CA ALA A 194 1.43 -12.28 8.26
C ALA A 194 2.44 -13.34 7.74
N GLN A 195 3.44 -13.77 8.55
CA GLN A 195 4.51 -14.68 8.10
C GLN A 195 3.99 -15.99 7.51
N LYS A 196 2.90 -16.55 8.03
CA LYS A 196 2.32 -17.80 7.54
C LYS A 196 1.84 -17.65 6.09
N GLN A 197 1.11 -16.56 5.80
CA GLN A 197 0.64 -16.26 4.46
C GLN A 197 1.78 -15.98 3.47
N LEU A 198 2.89 -15.39 3.96
CA LEU A 198 4.09 -15.18 3.15
C LEU A 198 4.74 -16.50 2.74
N ILE A 199 4.89 -17.43 3.68
CA ILE A 199 5.48 -18.74 3.42
C ILE A 199 4.61 -19.55 2.45
N GLU A 200 3.30 -19.55 2.64
CA GLU A 200 2.35 -20.20 1.75
C GLU A 200 2.37 -19.60 0.32
N GLY A 201 2.48 -18.27 0.21
CA GLY A 201 2.57 -17.57 -1.08
C GLY A 201 3.85 -17.88 -1.85
N ILE A 202 5.00 -17.96 -1.16
CA ILE A 202 6.28 -18.33 -1.77
C ILE A 202 6.31 -19.81 -2.16
N ALA A 203 5.80 -20.69 -1.32
CA ALA A 203 5.75 -22.12 -1.58
C ALA A 203 4.84 -22.45 -2.79
N ALA A 204 3.70 -21.77 -2.93
CA ALA A 204 2.81 -21.94 -4.09
C ALA A 204 3.44 -21.49 -5.42
N GLY A 205 4.39 -20.53 -5.38
CA GLY A 205 5.18 -20.11 -6.54
C GLY A 205 6.29 -21.09 -6.90
N ALA A 206 6.94 -21.69 -5.90
CA ALA A 206 8.08 -22.60 -6.11
C ALA A 206 7.69 -24.02 -6.59
N LEU A 207 6.45 -24.46 -6.35
CA LEU A 207 5.95 -25.78 -6.78
C LEU A 207 5.49 -25.82 -8.26
N LYS A 208 5.56 -24.70 -8.99
CA LYS A 208 5.19 -24.59 -10.42
C LYS A 208 6.37 -24.46 -11.37
N GLY A 209 7.61 -24.67 -10.88
CA GLY A 209 8.85 -24.73 -11.66
C GLY A 209 9.25 -26.16 -12.04
#